data_a7c0dc66a771883e8944e1824111c898
#
_entry.id   a7c0dc66a771883e8944e1824111c898
#
_cell.length_a   1.000
_cell.length_b   1.000
_cell.length_c   1.000
_cell.angle_alpha   90.00
_cell.angle_beta   90.00
_cell.angle_gamma   90.00
#
_symmetry.space_group_name_H-M   'P 1'
#
loop_
_entity.id
_entity.type
_entity.pdbx_description
1 polymer ?
#
loop_
_entity_poly.entity_id
_entity_poly.type
_entity_poly.pdbx_seq_one_letter_code
_entity_poly.pdbx_strand_id
1 'polypeptide(L)'
;MTSQLYPIHFITSNQRKFASLQKLLQPLDIDLQQLDHDFDEGRGLDIQTIAKSKLAQAKKVFPNKRLIVDDRGFFIPALKGFPGLFVKLLLDSFSYPGIIKLMQDETDRRAIFSFTVGYFDGEKYHIFVADEEGFIIDEPRGDNLHGWTELLYIYGHPSFPGRSLAELNDEEWKEYLAAIEAVDGFVMLRDYLVKLQLKN
;
A
#
# COMPACT_ATOMS: atom_id res chain seq x y z
N MET A 1 -4.36 -32.38 -16.33
CA MET A 1 -4.88 -32.34 -14.92
C MET A 1 -4.90 -30.88 -14.54
N THR A 2 -6.08 -30.27 -14.49
CA THR A 2 -6.23 -28.88 -14.03
C THR A 2 -5.83 -28.85 -12.56
N SER A 3 -4.72 -28.19 -12.24
CA SER A 3 -4.36 -27.91 -10.85
C SER A 3 -5.49 -27.08 -10.26
N GLN A 4 -6.27 -27.67 -9.39
CA GLN A 4 -7.32 -26.99 -8.65
C GLN A 4 -6.59 -25.94 -7.80
N LEU A 5 -6.52 -24.69 -8.28
CA LEU A 5 -5.94 -23.59 -7.56
C LEU A 5 -6.80 -23.37 -6.31
N TYR A 6 -6.24 -23.71 -5.15
CA TYR A 6 -6.92 -23.45 -3.88
C TYR A 6 -7.20 -21.94 -3.79
N PRO A 7 -8.39 -21.54 -3.33
CA PRO A 7 -8.74 -20.14 -3.22
C PRO A 7 -7.75 -19.38 -2.34
N ILE A 8 -7.42 -18.19 -2.76
CA ILE A 8 -6.63 -17.24 -1.98
C ILE A 8 -7.60 -16.22 -1.38
N HIS A 9 -7.46 -15.93 -0.10
CA HIS A 9 -8.37 -15.05 0.61
C HIS A 9 -7.65 -13.76 0.97
N PHE A 10 -8.17 -12.65 0.47
CA PHE A 10 -7.68 -11.31 0.83
C PHE A 10 -8.53 -10.75 1.96
N ILE A 11 -7.91 -10.50 3.11
CA ILE A 11 -8.57 -9.99 4.31
C ILE A 11 -8.54 -8.47 4.26
N THR A 12 -9.65 -7.89 3.89
CA THR A 12 -9.83 -6.44 3.77
C THR A 12 -11.31 -6.08 3.73
N SER A 13 -11.73 -5.02 4.42
CA SER A 13 -13.04 -4.37 4.25
C SER A 13 -13.06 -3.39 3.07
N ASN A 14 -11.88 -3.04 2.52
CA ASN A 14 -11.75 -2.05 1.45
C ASN A 14 -12.01 -2.65 0.07
N GLN A 15 -13.20 -2.39 -0.48
CA GLN A 15 -13.63 -2.88 -1.79
C GLN A 15 -12.74 -2.42 -2.95
N ARG A 16 -12.15 -1.21 -2.87
CA ARG A 16 -11.24 -0.70 -3.92
C ARG A 16 -9.95 -1.50 -3.94
N LYS A 17 -9.37 -1.82 -2.77
CA LYS A 17 -8.17 -2.67 -2.69
C LYS A 17 -8.45 -4.07 -3.23
N PHE A 18 -9.60 -4.66 -2.85
CA PHE A 18 -10.00 -5.98 -3.34
C PHE A 18 -10.13 -5.98 -4.87
N ALA A 19 -10.87 -5.04 -5.44
CA ALA A 19 -11.07 -4.93 -6.88
C ALA A 19 -9.75 -4.70 -7.64
N SER A 20 -8.83 -3.90 -7.08
CA SER A 20 -7.51 -3.68 -7.67
C SER A 20 -6.68 -4.96 -7.73
N LEU A 21 -6.61 -5.71 -6.64
CA LEU A 21 -5.90 -6.99 -6.60
C LEU A 21 -6.57 -8.03 -7.49
N GLN A 22 -7.90 -8.10 -7.50
CA GLN A 22 -8.66 -9.02 -8.35
C GLN A 22 -8.36 -8.79 -9.84
N LYS A 23 -8.38 -7.52 -10.28
CA LYS A 23 -8.03 -7.14 -11.65
C LYS A 23 -6.58 -7.54 -11.98
N LEU A 24 -5.65 -7.31 -11.06
CA LEU A 24 -4.24 -7.61 -11.25
C LEU A 24 -3.97 -9.11 -11.36
N LEU A 25 -4.70 -9.95 -10.62
CA LEU A 25 -4.55 -11.40 -10.61
C LEU A 25 -5.42 -12.12 -11.65
N GLN A 26 -6.33 -11.42 -12.35
CA GLN A 26 -7.21 -12.00 -13.37
C GLN A 26 -6.46 -12.87 -14.42
N PRO A 27 -5.28 -12.47 -14.95
CA PRO A 27 -4.57 -13.27 -15.94
C PRO A 27 -4.04 -14.60 -15.39
N LEU A 28 -4.01 -14.80 -14.08
CA LEU A 28 -3.45 -16.00 -13.42
C LEU A 28 -4.50 -17.07 -13.11
N ASP A 29 -5.77 -16.84 -13.44
CA ASP A 29 -6.89 -17.74 -13.13
C ASP A 29 -6.94 -18.16 -11.65
N ILE A 30 -6.70 -17.19 -10.74
CA ILE A 30 -6.72 -17.39 -9.30
C ILE A 30 -8.12 -17.08 -8.76
N ASP A 31 -8.71 -18.02 -8.01
CA ASP A 31 -9.92 -17.78 -7.24
C ASP A 31 -9.59 -16.90 -6.02
N LEU A 32 -9.72 -15.57 -6.19
CA LEU A 32 -9.52 -14.61 -5.13
C LEU A 32 -10.84 -14.33 -4.41
N GLN A 33 -10.89 -14.59 -3.10
CA GLN A 33 -12.05 -14.39 -2.24
C GLN A 33 -11.76 -13.29 -1.21
N GLN A 34 -12.77 -12.47 -0.92
CA GLN A 34 -12.67 -11.44 0.12
C GLN A 34 -13.10 -12.00 1.46
N LEU A 35 -12.36 -11.68 2.52
CA LEU A 35 -12.78 -11.85 3.90
C LEU A 35 -12.77 -10.49 4.59
N ASP A 36 -13.83 -10.20 5.32
CA ASP A 36 -13.92 -9.01 6.16
C ASP A 36 -13.56 -9.38 7.60
N HIS A 37 -12.45 -8.84 8.08
CA HIS A 37 -12.00 -9.03 9.46
C HIS A 37 -11.02 -7.94 9.86
N ASP A 38 -11.23 -7.37 11.04
CA ASP A 38 -10.31 -6.41 11.64
C ASP A 38 -9.36 -7.13 12.59
N PHE A 39 -8.07 -6.80 12.47
CA PHE A 39 -7.03 -7.30 13.36
C PHE A 39 -6.59 -6.23 14.34
N ASP A 40 -6.10 -6.67 15.50
CA ASP A 40 -5.41 -5.78 16.41
C ASP A 40 -4.10 -5.33 15.74
N GLU A 41 -4.08 -4.07 15.34
CA GLU A 41 -2.89 -3.42 14.78
C GLU A 41 -1.98 -3.06 15.94
N GLY A 42 -0.95 -3.88 16.15
CA GLY A 42 0.07 -3.62 17.16
C GLY A 42 0.66 -2.21 16.99
N ARG A 43 1.16 -1.64 18.07
CA ARG A 43 1.81 -0.33 18.04
C ARG A 43 3.25 -0.47 17.55
N GLY A 44 3.60 0.22 16.46
CA GLY A 44 4.96 0.21 15.93
C GLY A 44 5.07 0.95 14.60
N LEU A 45 6.29 1.32 14.24
CA LEU A 45 6.59 1.97 12.95
C LEU A 45 7.11 0.96 11.90
N ASP A 46 7.36 -0.30 12.30
CA ASP A 46 7.84 -1.33 11.38
C ASP A 46 6.67 -2.03 10.69
N ILE A 47 6.44 -1.62 9.45
CA ILE A 47 5.35 -2.12 8.60
C ILE A 47 5.46 -3.63 8.33
N GLN A 48 6.68 -4.19 8.27
CA GLN A 48 6.86 -5.63 8.04
C GLN A 48 6.42 -6.45 9.27
N THR A 49 6.75 -5.96 10.46
CA THR A 49 6.33 -6.59 11.72
C THR A 49 4.82 -6.59 11.85
N ILE A 50 4.15 -5.47 11.47
CA ILE A 50 2.69 -5.40 11.47
C ILE A 50 2.08 -6.39 10.48
N ALA A 51 2.58 -6.48 9.23
CA ALA A 51 2.09 -7.44 8.25
C ALA A 51 2.25 -8.91 8.72
N LYS A 52 3.39 -9.24 9.34
CA LYS A 52 3.61 -10.57 9.94
C LYS A 52 2.64 -10.85 11.09
N SER A 53 2.40 -9.86 11.95
CA SER A 53 1.44 -9.97 13.05
C SER A 53 0.02 -10.19 12.54
N LYS A 54 -0.44 -9.40 11.55
CA LYS A 54 -1.74 -9.56 10.91
C LYS A 54 -1.89 -10.97 10.30
N LEU A 55 -0.88 -11.47 9.57
CA LEU A 55 -0.91 -12.83 9.02
C LEU A 55 -0.97 -13.90 10.12
N ALA A 56 -0.23 -13.73 11.22
CA ALA A 56 -0.26 -14.67 12.33
C ALA A 56 -1.63 -14.70 13.03
N GLN A 57 -2.29 -13.55 13.19
CA GLN A 57 -3.65 -13.46 13.69
C GLN A 57 -4.64 -14.10 12.71
N ALA A 58 -4.51 -13.76 11.41
CA ALA A 58 -5.35 -14.28 10.34
C ALA A 58 -5.30 -15.82 10.27
N LYS A 59 -4.12 -16.41 10.38
CA LYS A 59 -3.95 -17.86 10.40
C LYS A 59 -4.69 -18.52 11.58
N LYS A 60 -4.77 -17.87 12.74
CA LYS A 60 -5.52 -18.40 13.90
C LYS A 60 -7.02 -18.35 13.66
N VAL A 61 -7.53 -17.27 13.03
CA VAL A 61 -8.96 -17.06 12.76
C VAL A 61 -9.42 -17.92 11.57
N PHE A 62 -8.60 -18.04 10.54
CA PHE A 62 -8.90 -18.73 9.29
C PHE A 62 -7.89 -19.86 9.01
N PRO A 63 -7.91 -20.93 9.81
CA PRO A 63 -7.00 -22.06 9.62
C PRO A 63 -7.23 -22.73 8.26
N ASN A 64 -6.16 -23.28 7.68
CA ASN A 64 -6.19 -24.00 6.40
C ASN A 64 -6.52 -23.15 5.16
N LYS A 65 -6.39 -21.83 5.26
CA LYS A 65 -6.57 -20.92 4.12
C LYS A 65 -5.23 -20.33 3.69
N ARG A 66 -5.10 -20.02 2.38
CA ARG A 66 -4.09 -19.11 1.86
C ARG A 66 -4.60 -17.69 2.07
N LEU A 67 -3.79 -16.84 2.66
CA LEU A 67 -4.24 -15.55 3.18
C LEU A 67 -3.39 -14.42 2.65
N ILE A 68 -4.03 -13.32 2.29
CA ILE A 68 -3.37 -12.05 1.97
C ILE A 68 -3.84 -11.01 2.98
N VAL A 69 -2.91 -10.22 3.47
CA VAL A 69 -3.15 -8.98 4.22
C VAL A 69 -2.35 -7.87 3.57
N ASP A 70 -2.82 -6.63 3.67
CA ASP A 70 -2.03 -5.47 3.24
C ASP A 70 -2.01 -4.39 4.31
N ASP A 71 -1.00 -3.55 4.23
CA ASP A 71 -0.89 -2.34 5.02
C ASP A 71 -0.21 -1.23 4.23
N ARG A 72 -0.50 0.02 4.60
CA ARG A 72 0.09 1.20 3.96
C ARG A 72 0.48 2.21 5.02
N GLY A 73 1.64 2.80 4.85
CA GLY A 73 2.14 3.85 5.71
C GLY A 73 2.62 5.05 4.90
N PHE A 74 2.73 6.18 5.61
CA PHE A 74 3.31 7.40 5.07
C PHE A 74 4.39 7.89 6.03
N PHE A 75 5.64 7.84 5.61
CA PHE A 75 6.80 8.08 6.46
C PHE A 75 7.51 9.35 6.02
N ILE A 76 7.78 10.24 6.97
CA ILE A 76 8.51 11.50 6.74
C ILE A 76 9.81 11.43 7.55
N PRO A 77 10.98 11.27 6.90
CA PRO A 77 12.26 11.13 7.61
C PRO A 77 12.57 12.27 8.58
N ALA A 78 12.31 13.54 8.18
CA ALA A 78 12.49 14.71 9.05
C ALA A 78 11.70 14.59 10.36
N LEU A 79 10.54 13.93 10.33
CA LEU A 79 9.68 13.69 11.49
C LEU A 79 9.96 12.30 12.14
N LYS A 80 11.15 11.72 11.93
CA LYS A 80 11.57 10.41 12.45
C LYS A 80 10.61 9.28 12.05
N GLY A 81 10.05 9.38 10.84
CA GLY A 81 9.11 8.41 10.29
C GLY A 81 7.65 8.63 10.66
N PHE A 82 7.32 9.66 11.45
CA PHE A 82 5.92 10.01 11.71
C PHE A 82 5.27 10.59 10.42
N PRO A 83 3.99 10.32 10.11
CA PRO A 83 3.01 9.55 10.89
C PRO A 83 3.15 8.02 10.78
N GLY A 84 3.91 7.48 9.82
CA GLY A 84 4.04 6.05 9.62
C GLY A 84 2.69 5.37 9.37
N LEU A 85 2.39 4.34 10.12
CA LEU A 85 1.12 3.61 10.04
C LEU A 85 -0.07 4.36 10.68
N PHE A 86 0.19 5.43 11.45
CA PHE A 86 -0.84 6.28 12.03
C PHE A 86 -1.34 7.38 11.08
N VAL A 87 -1.03 7.27 9.79
CA VAL A 87 -1.40 8.27 8.78
C VAL A 87 -2.92 8.53 8.78
N LYS A 88 -3.75 7.50 8.91
CA LYS A 88 -5.20 7.66 8.98
C LYS A 88 -5.61 8.50 10.20
N LEU A 89 -5.07 8.17 11.38
CA LEU A 89 -5.36 8.92 12.60
C LEU A 89 -4.92 10.39 12.48
N LEU A 90 -3.75 10.63 11.88
CA LEU A 90 -3.27 11.99 11.62
C LEU A 90 -4.24 12.75 10.70
N LEU A 91 -4.64 12.14 9.58
CA LEU A 91 -5.53 12.79 8.61
C LEU A 91 -6.92 13.03 9.20
N ASP A 92 -7.47 12.08 9.94
CA ASP A 92 -8.77 12.25 10.63
C ASP A 92 -8.73 13.35 11.70
N SER A 93 -7.55 13.64 12.29
CA SER A 93 -7.40 14.63 13.36
C SER A 93 -7.00 16.03 12.88
N PHE A 94 -6.09 16.11 11.91
CA PHE A 94 -5.43 17.37 11.51
C PHE A 94 -5.44 17.58 9.99
N SER A 95 -5.85 16.57 9.19
CA SER A 95 -5.77 16.57 7.73
C SER A 95 -4.34 16.87 7.23
N TYR A 96 -4.13 17.07 5.93
CA TYR A 96 -2.81 17.40 5.38
C TYR A 96 -2.22 18.76 5.85
N PRO A 97 -3.01 19.81 6.20
CA PRO A 97 -2.44 21.04 6.75
C PRO A 97 -1.65 20.82 8.04
N GLY A 98 -1.99 19.80 8.81
CA GLY A 98 -1.20 19.42 9.99
C GLY A 98 0.21 18.98 9.62
N ILE A 99 0.37 18.25 8.53
CA ILE A 99 1.69 17.85 8.01
C ILE A 99 2.49 19.06 7.54
N ILE A 100 1.89 19.96 6.76
CA ILE A 100 2.54 21.19 6.30
C ILE A 100 3.07 21.99 7.50
N LYS A 101 2.26 22.13 8.55
CA LYS A 101 2.67 22.84 9.77
C LYS A 101 3.84 22.17 10.48
N LEU A 102 3.86 20.86 10.56
CA LEU A 102 4.98 20.10 11.15
C LEU A 102 6.26 20.22 10.31
N MET A 103 6.12 20.45 9.01
CA MET A 103 7.22 20.54 8.06
C MET A 103 7.72 21.98 7.83
N GLN A 104 7.15 22.99 8.52
CA GLN A 104 7.39 24.41 8.23
C GLN A 104 8.87 24.80 8.31
N ASP A 105 9.61 24.26 9.29
CA ASP A 105 11.03 24.59 9.51
C ASP A 105 11.98 23.46 9.06
N GLU A 106 11.44 22.41 8.41
CA GLU A 106 12.22 21.28 7.97
C GLU A 106 12.77 21.48 6.55
N THR A 107 14.06 21.26 6.38
CA THR A 107 14.75 21.32 5.07
C THR A 107 14.73 19.99 4.32
N ASP A 108 14.70 18.86 5.06
CA ASP A 108 14.52 17.54 4.47
C ASP A 108 13.04 17.31 4.18
N ARG A 109 12.68 17.43 2.91
CA ARG A 109 11.31 17.32 2.43
C ARG A 109 10.92 15.90 2.00
N ARG A 110 11.81 14.92 2.15
CA ARG A 110 11.54 13.54 1.72
C ARG A 110 10.31 12.97 2.44
N ALA A 111 9.52 12.22 1.67
CA ALA A 111 8.38 11.48 2.16
C ALA A 111 8.27 10.15 1.40
N ILE A 112 7.79 9.11 2.07
CA ILE A 112 7.78 7.75 1.54
C ILE A 112 6.37 7.18 1.75
N PHE A 113 5.70 6.80 0.66
CA PHE A 113 4.59 5.87 0.74
C PHE A 113 5.15 4.45 0.80
N SER A 114 4.87 3.73 1.87
CA SER A 114 5.28 2.34 2.02
C SER A 114 4.06 1.41 1.91
N PHE A 115 4.15 0.44 1.00
CA PHE A 115 3.11 -0.55 0.74
C PHE A 115 3.63 -1.92 1.16
N THR A 116 2.88 -2.61 2.00
CA THR A 116 3.26 -3.95 2.43
C THR A 116 2.14 -4.92 2.15
N VAL A 117 2.50 -6.03 1.53
CA VAL A 117 1.62 -7.17 1.33
C VAL A 117 2.21 -8.39 2.02
N GLY A 118 1.43 -8.98 2.91
CA GLY A 118 1.74 -10.27 3.50
C GLY A 118 0.94 -11.38 2.84
N TYR A 119 1.59 -12.45 2.44
CA TYR A 119 0.96 -13.64 1.87
C TYR A 119 1.36 -14.89 2.67
N PHE A 120 0.36 -15.65 3.10
CA PHE A 120 0.52 -16.99 3.67
C PHE A 120 0.08 -18.02 2.64
N ASP A 121 1.00 -18.86 2.16
CA ASP A 121 0.75 -19.84 1.10
C ASP A 121 0.15 -21.17 1.58
N GLY A 122 -0.11 -21.28 2.88
CA GLY A 122 -0.54 -22.50 3.56
C GLY A 122 0.57 -23.09 4.46
N GLU A 123 1.83 -22.77 4.16
CA GLU A 123 3.00 -23.25 4.90
C GLU A 123 3.87 -22.10 5.42
N LYS A 124 4.20 -21.15 4.56
CA LYS A 124 5.17 -20.06 4.81
C LYS A 124 4.54 -18.68 4.68
N TYR A 125 5.16 -17.72 5.36
CA TYR A 125 4.86 -16.30 5.22
C TYR A 125 5.81 -15.66 4.21
N HIS A 126 5.25 -14.90 3.28
CA HIS A 126 5.95 -14.08 2.31
C HIS A 126 5.57 -12.63 2.55
N ILE A 127 6.54 -11.74 2.69
CA ILE A 127 6.31 -10.32 2.92
C ILE A 127 6.94 -9.54 1.77
N PHE A 128 6.13 -8.73 1.12
CA PHE A 128 6.53 -7.83 0.05
C PHE A 128 6.40 -6.41 0.57
N VAL A 129 7.48 -5.66 0.51
CA VAL A 129 7.51 -4.24 0.88
C VAL A 129 7.96 -3.45 -0.32
N ALA A 130 7.21 -2.43 -0.64
CA ALA A 130 7.50 -1.51 -1.73
C ALA A 130 7.41 -0.08 -1.19
N ASP A 131 8.47 0.68 -1.37
CA ASP A 131 8.60 2.05 -0.93
C ASP A 131 8.64 2.97 -2.16
N GLU A 132 7.68 3.88 -2.23
CA GLU A 132 7.63 4.95 -3.20
C GLU A 132 8.20 6.22 -2.56
N GLU A 133 9.35 6.66 -3.04
CA GLU A 133 10.00 7.86 -2.55
C GLU A 133 9.50 9.12 -3.28
N GLY A 134 9.20 10.14 -2.51
CA GLY A 134 8.77 11.44 -3.00
C GLY A 134 9.13 12.55 -2.02
N PHE A 135 8.38 13.64 -2.07
CA PHE A 135 8.65 14.81 -1.23
C PHE A 135 7.37 15.57 -0.87
N ILE A 136 7.41 16.28 0.25
CA ILE A 136 6.36 17.22 0.67
C ILE A 136 6.61 18.57 0.04
N ILE A 137 5.65 19.11 -0.69
CA ILE A 137 5.68 20.49 -1.20
C ILE A 137 5.32 21.50 -0.09
N ASP A 138 5.66 22.78 -0.30
CA ASP A 138 5.51 23.78 0.75
C ASP A 138 4.07 24.21 1.00
N GLU A 139 3.22 24.12 -0.01
CA GLU A 139 1.81 24.50 0.07
C GLU A 139 0.93 23.56 -0.77
N PRO A 140 -0.31 23.28 -0.33
CA PRO A 140 -1.19 22.38 -1.05
C PRO A 140 -1.55 22.90 -2.44
N ARG A 141 -1.58 22.02 -3.45
CA ARG A 141 -1.90 22.39 -4.84
C ARG A 141 -2.78 21.32 -5.49
N GLY A 142 -3.49 21.73 -6.54
CA GLY A 142 -4.26 20.86 -7.43
C GLY A 142 -5.68 20.58 -6.99
N ASP A 143 -6.40 19.82 -7.81
CA ASP A 143 -7.83 19.51 -7.63
C ASP A 143 -8.07 18.08 -7.11
N ASN A 144 -7.00 17.29 -7.01
CA ASN A 144 -7.02 15.88 -6.56
C ASN A 144 -8.05 15.02 -7.31
N LEU A 145 -8.10 15.15 -8.63
CA LEU A 145 -9.07 14.44 -9.50
C LEU A 145 -8.97 12.92 -9.37
N HIS A 146 -7.78 12.41 -9.09
CA HIS A 146 -7.49 10.97 -8.93
C HIS A 146 -7.57 10.49 -7.47
N GLY A 147 -8.00 11.34 -6.57
CA GLY A 147 -7.90 11.30 -5.13
C GLY A 147 -8.32 10.01 -4.44
N TRP A 148 -7.34 9.21 -4.09
CA TRP A 148 -7.50 8.11 -3.14
C TRP A 148 -7.10 8.50 -1.71
N THR A 149 -6.38 9.64 -1.55
CA THR A 149 -6.00 10.26 -0.27
C THR A 149 -5.82 11.76 -0.45
N GLU A 150 -6.07 12.51 0.62
CA GLU A 150 -5.80 13.95 0.65
C GLU A 150 -4.30 14.29 0.73
N LEU A 151 -3.43 13.32 1.00
CA LEU A 151 -1.97 13.52 0.93
C LEU A 151 -1.50 13.96 -0.46
N LEU A 152 -2.23 13.61 -1.51
CA LEU A 152 -1.87 14.00 -2.89
C LEU A 152 -1.79 15.50 -3.09
N TYR A 153 -2.49 16.31 -2.29
CA TYR A 153 -2.37 17.77 -2.31
C TYR A 153 -0.99 18.30 -1.93
N ILE A 154 -0.23 17.52 -1.17
CA ILE A 154 1.06 17.94 -0.59
C ILE A 154 2.22 17.01 -0.95
N TYR A 155 1.95 15.88 -1.58
CA TYR A 155 2.97 14.91 -1.97
C TYR A 155 3.31 15.04 -3.45
N GLY A 156 4.61 15.20 -3.75
CA GLY A 156 5.18 15.21 -5.08
C GLY A 156 6.04 14.00 -5.35
N HIS A 157 6.10 13.58 -6.62
CA HIS A 157 6.95 12.50 -7.09
C HIS A 157 8.11 13.02 -7.95
N PRO A 158 9.31 12.40 -7.90
CA PRO A 158 10.50 12.87 -8.68
C PRO A 158 10.26 12.99 -10.18
N SER A 159 9.35 12.22 -10.78
CA SER A 159 8.98 12.34 -12.19
C SER A 159 8.28 13.67 -12.52
N PHE A 160 7.71 14.36 -11.51
CA PHE A 160 6.99 15.62 -11.67
C PHE A 160 7.54 16.67 -10.68
N PRO A 161 8.79 17.14 -10.87
CA PRO A 161 9.48 17.98 -9.89
C PRO A 161 8.73 19.28 -9.61
N GLY A 162 8.60 19.61 -8.32
CA GLY A 162 7.95 20.84 -7.86
C GLY A 162 6.43 20.86 -7.92
N ARG A 163 5.79 19.75 -8.31
CA ARG A 163 4.33 19.60 -8.38
C ARG A 163 3.83 18.59 -7.35
N SER A 164 2.61 18.81 -6.88
CA SER A 164 1.87 17.76 -6.15
C SER A 164 1.24 16.76 -7.10
N LEU A 165 0.97 15.55 -6.63
CA LEU A 165 0.23 14.57 -7.43
C LEU A 165 -1.22 14.99 -7.69
N ALA A 166 -1.78 15.87 -6.87
CA ALA A 166 -3.13 16.41 -7.06
C ALA A 166 -3.25 17.36 -8.26
N GLU A 167 -2.12 17.83 -8.82
CA GLU A 167 -2.06 18.69 -10.01
C GLU A 167 -1.99 17.90 -11.32
N LEU A 168 -1.85 16.56 -11.26
CA LEU A 168 -1.68 15.74 -12.46
C LEU A 168 -3.00 15.58 -13.21
N ASN A 169 -2.94 15.74 -14.53
CA ASN A 169 -4.04 15.39 -15.43
C ASN A 169 -4.08 13.87 -15.68
N ASP A 170 -5.08 13.39 -16.45
CA ASP A 170 -5.31 11.96 -16.70
C ASP A 170 -4.12 11.26 -17.39
N GLU A 171 -3.40 11.96 -18.28
CA GLU A 171 -2.25 11.39 -19.00
C GLU A 171 -1.03 11.30 -18.08
N GLU A 172 -0.72 12.39 -17.38
CA GLU A 172 0.36 12.44 -16.38
C GLU A 172 0.12 11.45 -15.24
N TRP A 173 -1.14 11.27 -14.83
CA TRP A 173 -1.51 10.27 -13.83
C TRP A 173 -1.20 8.84 -14.29
N LYS A 174 -1.47 8.52 -15.56
CA LYS A 174 -1.09 7.22 -16.14
C LYS A 174 0.42 7.04 -16.18
N GLU A 175 1.15 8.10 -16.54
CA GLU A 175 2.62 8.09 -16.53
C GLU A 175 3.16 7.85 -15.12
N TYR A 176 2.62 8.55 -14.12
CA TYR A 176 2.94 8.31 -12.70
C TYR A 176 2.68 6.87 -12.29
N LEU A 177 1.50 6.31 -12.58
CA LEU A 177 1.17 4.93 -12.24
C LEU A 177 2.13 3.92 -12.90
N ALA A 178 2.53 4.17 -14.15
CA ALA A 178 3.52 3.35 -14.82
C ALA A 178 4.92 3.45 -14.17
N ALA A 179 5.29 4.63 -13.69
CA ALA A 179 6.57 4.84 -13.00
C ALA A 179 6.65 4.10 -11.64
N ILE A 180 5.51 4.00 -10.94
CA ILE A 180 5.46 3.33 -9.62
C ILE A 180 5.02 1.86 -9.69
N GLU A 181 4.74 1.30 -10.88
CA GLU A 181 4.28 -0.10 -11.00
C GLU A 181 5.23 -1.08 -10.31
N ALA A 182 6.55 -0.89 -10.43
CA ALA A 182 7.54 -1.76 -9.82
C ALA A 182 7.62 -1.65 -8.28
N VAL A 183 7.07 -0.57 -7.70
CA VAL A 183 7.04 -0.32 -6.26
C VAL A 183 5.63 -0.47 -5.67
N ASP A 184 4.85 -1.41 -6.20
CA ASP A 184 3.54 -1.81 -5.67
C ASP A 184 3.60 -3.22 -5.09
N GLY A 185 3.21 -3.37 -3.82
CA GLY A 185 3.22 -4.66 -3.11
C GLY A 185 2.31 -5.72 -3.77
N PHE A 186 1.20 -5.33 -4.39
CA PHE A 186 0.34 -6.26 -5.11
C PHE A 186 0.99 -6.75 -6.42
N VAL A 187 1.74 -5.89 -7.11
CA VAL A 187 2.52 -6.27 -8.29
C VAL A 187 3.62 -7.26 -7.90
N MET A 188 4.33 -7.01 -6.80
CA MET A 188 5.33 -7.95 -6.30
C MET A 188 4.72 -9.32 -5.94
N LEU A 189 3.53 -9.34 -5.33
CA LEU A 189 2.79 -10.58 -5.06
C LEU A 189 2.40 -11.30 -6.36
N ARG A 190 1.84 -10.58 -7.35
CA ARG A 190 1.51 -11.14 -8.68
C ARG A 190 2.73 -11.81 -9.29
N ASP A 191 3.85 -11.14 -9.34
CA ASP A 191 5.09 -11.65 -9.95
C ASP A 191 5.63 -12.88 -9.21
N TYR A 192 5.46 -12.92 -7.90
CA TYR A 192 5.76 -14.10 -7.10
C TYR A 192 4.85 -15.29 -7.47
N LEU A 193 3.53 -15.05 -7.60
CA LEU A 193 2.57 -16.09 -7.97
C LEU A 193 2.79 -16.60 -9.39
N VAL A 194 3.12 -15.73 -10.36
CA VAL A 194 3.52 -16.12 -11.73
C VAL A 194 4.73 -17.08 -11.69
N LYS A 195 5.76 -16.74 -10.91
CA LYS A 195 6.96 -17.60 -10.78
C LYS A 195 6.65 -18.97 -10.16
N LEU A 196 5.63 -19.03 -9.29
CA LEU A 196 5.19 -20.31 -8.71
C LEU A 196 4.46 -21.18 -9.76
N GLN A 197 3.60 -20.58 -10.60
CA GLN A 197 2.88 -21.29 -11.67
C GLN A 197 3.83 -21.86 -12.73
N LEU A 198 4.90 -21.13 -13.07
CA LEU A 198 5.91 -21.58 -14.04
C LEU A 198 6.80 -22.74 -13.54
N LYS A 199 6.77 -23.04 -12.24
CA LYS A 199 7.57 -24.12 -11.62
C LYS A 199 6.79 -25.42 -11.44
N ASN A 200 5.48 -25.39 -11.66
CA ASN A 200 4.58 -26.55 -11.57
C ASN A 200 4.13 -26.99 -12.97
#